data_a60e4aff880690655f1a4bfdaf688f73
#
_entry.id   a60e4aff880690655f1a4bfdaf688f73
#
_cell.length_a   1.000
_cell.length_b   1.000
_cell.length_c   1.000
_cell.angle_alpha   90.00
_cell.angle_beta   90.00
_cell.angle_gamma   90.00
#
_symmetry.space_group_name_H-M   'P 1'
#
loop_
_entity.id
_entity.type
_entity.pdbx_description
1 polymer ?
#
loop_
_entity_poly.entity_id
_entity_poly.type
_entity_poly.pdbx_seq_one_letter_code
_entity_poly.pdbx_strand_id
1 'polypeptide(L)'
;MAQMNNLERELDCKVMDRTLLILDIFAGRATTSEGKIQVELAQLRYRSARLVGLRESLSRLGGGIGTRGPGEKKLETDRRLIRTRISALKAELAQVEKHRELIRGKRSRGNLKTAAIVGYTNAGKSTLLNTLTGAGILAEDKLFATLDPTTRVLELKDGQQILLTDTVGFIRKLPHHLVEAFKSTLEEAKYADYIIHVVDASNPQWDAQMHVVYMTLQDLGVVDKKILTVFNKCDRITGEEILQDFRADKTLRISAKTGMGLDTLKEVFEDMLRDGKVLLKHTFPYEKAGEKIGRAHV
;
A
#
# COMPACT_ATOMS: atom_id res chain seq x y z
N MET A 1 20.05 19.80 -6.88
CA MET A 1 20.94 20.27 -5.80
C MET A 1 21.27 21.74 -5.96
N ALA A 2 21.94 22.18 -7.02
CA ALA A 2 22.27 23.61 -7.19
C ALA A 2 21.03 24.53 -7.10
N GLN A 3 19.91 24.16 -7.70
CA GLN A 3 18.66 24.93 -7.61
C GLN A 3 18.13 25.05 -6.19
N MET A 4 18.18 23.98 -5.39
CA MET A 4 17.70 24.03 -4.00
C MET A 4 18.58 24.93 -3.13
N ASN A 5 19.90 24.76 -3.24
CA ASN A 5 20.84 25.63 -2.48
C ASN A 5 20.73 27.11 -2.88
N ASN A 6 20.45 27.38 -4.17
CA ASN A 6 20.20 28.74 -4.62
C ASN A 6 18.89 29.29 -4.05
N LEU A 7 17.81 28.48 -4.09
CA LEU A 7 16.53 28.86 -3.48
C LEU A 7 16.64 29.08 -1.97
N GLU A 8 17.36 28.20 -1.25
CA GLU A 8 17.59 28.38 0.20
C GLU A 8 18.31 29.68 0.52
N ARG A 9 19.28 30.05 -0.33
CA ARG A 9 20.04 31.31 -0.18
C ARG A 9 19.19 32.53 -0.48
N GLU A 10 18.39 32.47 -1.54
CA GLU A 10 17.53 33.61 -1.96
C GLU A 10 16.35 33.81 -1.01
N LEU A 11 15.77 32.75 -0.49
CA LEU A 11 14.58 32.79 0.35
C LEU A 11 14.90 32.85 1.86
N ASP A 12 16.17 32.69 2.24
CA ASP A 12 16.63 32.56 3.62
C ASP A 12 15.81 31.56 4.44
N CYS A 13 15.41 30.46 3.81
CA CYS A 13 14.63 29.40 4.45
C CYS A 13 15.04 28.02 3.92
N LYS A 14 14.77 27.00 4.73
CA LYS A 14 15.07 25.61 4.35
C LYS A 14 14.13 25.16 3.23
N VAL A 15 14.70 24.64 2.14
CA VAL A 15 13.96 24.15 0.99
C VAL A 15 13.94 22.62 1.00
N MET A 16 12.74 22.06 0.87
CA MET A 16 12.51 20.62 0.79
C MET A 16 11.92 20.26 -0.58
N ASP A 17 12.41 19.16 -1.18
CA ASP A 17 11.72 18.62 -2.35
C ASP A 17 10.56 17.71 -1.94
N ARG A 18 9.71 17.39 -2.90
CA ARG A 18 8.55 16.52 -2.70
C ARG A 18 8.92 15.15 -2.11
N THR A 19 10.06 14.59 -2.50
CA THR A 19 10.52 13.28 -2.01
C THR A 19 10.85 13.32 -0.53
N LEU A 20 11.55 14.36 -0.09
CA LEU A 20 11.89 14.54 1.32
C LEU A 20 10.62 14.77 2.16
N LEU A 21 9.68 15.56 1.66
CA LEU A 21 8.40 15.79 2.33
C LEU A 21 7.61 14.48 2.51
N ILE A 22 7.55 13.64 1.48
CA ILE A 22 6.89 12.33 1.57
C ILE A 22 7.59 11.45 2.61
N LEU A 23 8.93 11.41 2.60
CA LEU A 23 9.71 10.62 3.57
C LEU A 23 9.49 11.10 5.02
N ASP A 24 9.34 12.41 5.24
CA ASP A 24 9.04 12.95 6.57
C ASP A 24 7.63 12.57 7.04
N ILE A 25 6.64 12.64 6.15
CA ILE A 25 5.27 12.18 6.47
C ILE A 25 5.30 10.70 6.87
N PHE A 26 6.05 9.88 6.15
CA PHE A 26 6.18 8.46 6.45
C PHE A 26 6.93 8.18 7.75
N ALA A 27 7.97 8.95 8.05
CA ALA A 27 8.69 8.83 9.31
C ALA A 27 7.78 9.08 10.52
N GLY A 28 6.86 10.03 10.41
CA GLY A 28 5.86 10.32 11.44
C GLY A 28 4.73 9.27 11.53
N ARG A 29 4.54 8.42 10.50
CA ARG A 29 3.45 7.43 10.43
C ARG A 29 3.89 5.99 10.66
N ALA A 30 5.17 5.70 10.56
CA ALA A 30 5.72 4.36 10.79
C ALA A 30 5.57 3.97 12.27
N THR A 31 4.68 3.04 12.55
CA THR A 31 4.43 2.52 13.90
C THR A 31 5.13 1.20 14.13
N THR A 32 5.15 0.32 13.11
CA THR A 32 5.76 -0.99 13.18
C THR A 32 7.29 -0.92 13.06
N SER A 33 7.98 -1.92 13.59
CA SER A 33 9.43 -2.07 13.41
C SER A 33 9.82 -2.14 11.94
N GLU A 34 9.04 -2.87 11.15
CA GLU A 34 9.26 -3.00 9.71
C GLU A 34 9.11 -1.66 8.98
N GLY A 35 8.01 -0.94 9.22
CA GLY A 35 7.77 0.37 8.64
C GLY A 35 8.88 1.36 8.96
N LYS A 36 9.37 1.36 10.21
CA LYS A 36 10.50 2.19 10.63
C LYS A 36 11.80 1.86 9.88
N ILE A 37 12.13 0.57 9.76
CA ILE A 37 13.29 0.09 8.99
C ILE A 37 13.22 0.54 7.54
N GLN A 38 12.06 0.38 6.91
CA GLN A 38 11.84 0.74 5.52
C GLN A 38 11.97 2.25 5.28
N VAL A 39 11.39 3.07 6.15
CA VAL A 39 11.48 4.52 6.06
C VAL A 39 12.92 4.98 6.27
N GLU A 40 13.63 4.45 7.28
CA GLU A 40 15.05 4.75 7.52
C GLU A 40 15.90 4.37 6.30
N LEU A 41 15.67 3.20 5.73
CA LEU A 41 16.34 2.74 4.52
C LEU A 41 16.13 3.70 3.33
N ALA A 42 14.90 4.14 3.11
CA ALA A 42 14.57 5.08 2.05
C ALA A 42 15.22 6.46 2.28
N GLN A 43 15.21 6.97 3.52
CA GLN A 43 15.87 8.21 3.88
C GLN A 43 17.39 8.15 3.67
N LEU A 44 18.03 7.05 4.05
CA LEU A 44 19.47 6.87 3.86
C LEU A 44 19.85 6.77 2.38
N ARG A 45 19.05 6.06 1.57
CA ARG A 45 19.25 6.00 0.10
C ARG A 45 19.11 7.38 -0.53
N TYR A 46 18.08 8.12 -0.14
CA TYR A 46 17.87 9.49 -0.61
C TYR A 46 19.05 10.41 -0.24
N ARG A 47 19.54 10.36 1.01
CA ARG A 47 20.73 11.10 1.46
C ARG A 47 21.98 10.67 0.71
N SER A 48 22.18 9.36 0.53
CA SER A 48 23.34 8.82 -0.20
C SER A 48 23.41 9.33 -1.65
N ALA A 49 22.28 9.35 -2.35
CA ALA A 49 22.22 9.88 -3.72
C ALA A 49 22.59 11.38 -3.78
N ARG A 50 22.19 12.16 -2.78
CA ARG A 50 22.55 13.58 -2.68
C ARG A 50 24.01 13.84 -2.35
N LEU A 51 24.64 13.02 -1.54
CA LEU A 51 26.08 13.11 -1.25
C LEU A 51 26.94 12.85 -2.50
N VAL A 52 26.45 12.08 -3.48
CA VAL A 52 27.12 11.88 -4.78
C VAL A 52 27.15 13.18 -5.58
N GLY A 53 26.06 13.90 -5.68
CA GLY A 53 25.98 15.17 -6.40
C GLY A 53 26.83 16.30 -5.78
N LEU A 54 27.00 16.30 -4.44
CA LEU A 54 27.88 17.26 -3.75
C LEU A 54 29.37 17.07 -4.11
N ARG A 55 29.82 15.83 -4.32
CA ARG A 55 31.21 15.56 -4.73
C ARG A 55 31.53 16.13 -6.11
N GLU A 56 30.64 15.95 -7.08
CA GLU A 56 30.84 16.47 -8.44
C GLU A 56 30.90 18.00 -8.47
N SER A 57 30.19 18.68 -7.58
CA SER A 57 30.26 20.14 -7.44
C SER A 57 31.53 20.61 -6.75
N LEU A 58 32.02 19.88 -5.73
CA LEU A 58 33.25 20.19 -5.03
C LEU A 58 34.52 19.87 -5.83
N SER A 59 34.50 18.79 -6.64
CA SER A 59 35.63 18.43 -7.51
C SER A 59 35.80 19.38 -8.71
N ARG A 60 34.74 20.05 -9.14
CA ARG A 60 34.81 21.12 -10.17
C ARG A 60 35.42 22.44 -9.65
N LEU A 61 35.36 22.68 -8.34
CA LEU A 61 35.92 23.88 -7.70
C LEU A 61 37.38 23.73 -7.25
N GLY A 62 37.89 22.51 -7.20
CA GLY A 62 39.26 22.19 -6.78
C GLY A 62 40.14 21.82 -7.99
N GLY A 63 40.63 22.81 -8.75
CA GLY A 63 41.64 22.60 -9.79
C GLY A 63 42.98 22.23 -9.21
N GLY A 64 43.26 20.92 -9.07
CA GLY A 64 44.59 20.42 -8.68
C GLY A 64 44.59 18.90 -8.58
N ILE A 65 45.44 18.27 -9.38
CA ILE A 65 45.67 16.82 -9.36
C ILE A 65 46.33 16.44 -8.04
N GLY A 66 45.64 15.73 -7.13
CA GLY A 66 46.24 14.97 -6.05
C GLY A 66 46.02 15.41 -4.60
N THR A 67 45.29 16.50 -4.30
CA THR A 67 45.02 16.89 -2.90
C THR A 67 43.57 16.64 -2.52
N ARG A 68 43.31 15.49 -1.88
CA ARG A 68 42.02 15.24 -1.18
C ARG A 68 41.94 16.21 0.00
N GLY A 69 41.12 17.24 -0.12
CA GLY A 69 40.84 18.19 0.96
C GLY A 69 40.14 17.53 2.15
N PRO A 70 40.18 18.14 3.36
CA PRO A 70 39.54 17.60 4.57
C PRO A 70 38.05 17.37 4.40
N GLY A 71 37.35 18.12 3.53
CA GLY A 71 35.94 17.94 3.19
C GLY A 71 35.65 16.66 2.39
N GLU A 72 36.57 16.25 1.50
CA GLU A 72 36.41 14.97 0.77
C GLU A 72 36.53 13.76 1.67
N LYS A 73 37.48 13.79 2.66
CA LYS A 73 37.60 12.70 3.65
C LYS A 73 36.37 12.56 4.52
N LYS A 74 35.76 13.66 4.92
CA LYS A 74 34.53 13.65 5.71
C LYS A 74 33.37 13.07 4.92
N LEU A 75 33.18 13.51 3.68
CA LEU A 75 32.15 12.96 2.78
C LEU A 75 32.30 11.45 2.51
N GLU A 76 33.56 10.98 2.37
CA GLU A 76 33.82 9.55 2.16
C GLU A 76 33.53 8.72 3.41
N THR A 77 33.84 9.26 4.59
CA THR A 77 33.48 8.65 5.87
C THR A 77 31.96 8.57 6.05
N ASP A 78 31.25 9.66 5.80
CA ASP A 78 29.78 9.70 5.91
C ASP A 78 29.13 8.71 4.95
N ARG A 79 29.62 8.60 3.72
CA ARG A 79 29.16 7.61 2.75
C ARG A 79 29.38 6.17 3.21
N ARG A 80 30.54 5.89 3.80
CA ARG A 80 30.84 4.56 4.33
C ARG A 80 29.90 4.20 5.46
N LEU A 81 29.66 5.11 6.38
CA LEU A 81 28.70 4.93 7.48
C LEU A 81 27.29 4.68 6.97
N ILE A 82 26.82 5.48 6.01
CA ILE A 82 25.49 5.30 5.39
C ILE A 82 25.38 3.93 4.70
N ARG A 83 26.40 3.51 3.94
CA ARG A 83 26.40 2.21 3.27
C ARG A 83 26.36 1.05 4.27
N THR A 84 27.14 1.13 5.33
CA THR A 84 27.15 0.13 6.41
C THR A 84 25.78 0.04 7.06
N ARG A 85 25.14 1.19 7.36
CA ARG A 85 23.80 1.21 7.95
C ARG A 85 22.74 0.65 6.99
N ILE A 86 22.79 1.00 5.70
CA ILE A 86 21.93 0.43 4.65
C ILE A 86 22.05 -1.10 4.61
N SER A 87 23.29 -1.63 4.69
CA SER A 87 23.50 -3.08 4.66
C SER A 87 22.93 -3.77 5.90
N ALA A 88 23.08 -3.18 7.07
CA ALA A 88 22.50 -3.68 8.31
C ALA A 88 20.96 -3.69 8.25
N LEU A 89 20.35 -2.58 7.84
CA LEU A 89 18.89 -2.49 7.71
C LEU A 89 18.32 -3.47 6.69
N LYS A 90 19.03 -3.72 5.59
CA LYS A 90 18.62 -4.75 4.60
C LYS A 90 18.64 -6.15 5.22
N ALA A 91 19.62 -6.47 6.04
CA ALA A 91 19.70 -7.76 6.72
C ALA A 91 18.56 -7.92 7.74
N GLU A 92 18.26 -6.87 8.52
CA GLU A 92 17.12 -6.84 9.44
C GLU A 92 15.80 -7.04 8.67
N LEU A 93 15.59 -6.31 7.57
CA LEU A 93 14.39 -6.42 6.75
C LEU A 93 14.19 -7.84 6.19
N ALA A 94 15.26 -8.48 5.71
CA ALA A 94 15.21 -9.85 5.20
C ALA A 94 14.78 -10.87 6.27
N GLN A 95 15.10 -10.64 7.54
CA GLN A 95 14.62 -11.49 8.65
C GLN A 95 13.12 -11.29 8.88
N VAL A 96 12.65 -10.05 8.82
CA VAL A 96 11.22 -9.73 8.96
C VAL A 96 10.41 -10.35 7.81
N GLU A 97 10.91 -10.26 6.57
CA GLU A 97 10.29 -10.88 5.39
C GLU A 97 10.14 -12.40 5.55
N LYS A 98 11.18 -13.10 5.99
CA LYS A 98 11.12 -14.55 6.27
C LYS A 98 10.04 -14.90 7.32
N HIS A 99 9.96 -14.12 8.39
CA HIS A 99 8.94 -14.33 9.43
C HIS A 99 7.52 -14.14 8.87
N ARG A 100 7.33 -13.14 8.02
CA ARG A 100 6.06 -12.86 7.35
C ARG A 100 5.65 -14.01 6.41
N GLU A 101 6.59 -14.56 5.63
CA GLU A 101 6.32 -15.71 4.77
C GLU A 101 5.84 -16.93 5.56
N LEU A 102 6.41 -17.19 6.73
CA LEU A 102 5.97 -18.27 7.61
C LEU A 102 4.53 -18.04 8.11
N ILE A 103 4.17 -16.80 8.48
CA ILE A 103 2.81 -16.46 8.92
C ILE A 103 1.83 -16.61 7.75
N ARG A 104 2.20 -16.16 6.53
CA ARG A 104 1.39 -16.32 5.32
C ARG A 104 1.13 -17.79 5.00
N GLY A 105 2.16 -18.64 5.07
CA GLY A 105 2.02 -20.07 4.87
C GLY A 105 1.04 -20.73 5.84
N LYS A 106 0.97 -20.27 7.08
CA LYS A 106 -0.04 -20.72 8.05
C LYS A 106 -1.46 -20.25 7.70
N ARG A 107 -1.63 -19.00 7.24
CA ARG A 107 -2.92 -18.45 6.81
C ARG A 107 -3.46 -19.16 5.57
N SER A 108 -2.61 -19.46 4.60
CA SER A 108 -2.99 -20.18 3.38
C SER A 108 -3.58 -21.57 3.68
N ARG A 109 -3.07 -22.26 4.70
CA ARG A 109 -3.61 -23.56 5.16
C ARG A 109 -5.00 -23.44 5.80
N GLY A 110 -5.35 -22.25 6.31
CA GLY A 110 -6.66 -21.98 6.93
C GLY A 110 -7.80 -21.77 5.93
N ASN A 111 -7.55 -21.79 4.64
CA ASN A 111 -8.54 -21.59 3.56
C ASN A 111 -9.34 -20.27 3.66
N LEU A 112 -8.83 -19.29 4.40
CA LEU A 112 -9.43 -17.97 4.52
C LEU A 112 -9.01 -17.12 3.31
N LYS A 113 -9.99 -16.63 2.56
CA LYS A 113 -9.73 -15.75 1.42
C LYS A 113 -9.29 -14.37 1.89
N THR A 114 -8.42 -13.75 1.11
CA THR A 114 -7.81 -12.46 1.42
C THR A 114 -8.13 -11.44 0.35
N ALA A 115 -8.43 -10.20 0.75
CA ALA A 115 -8.62 -9.10 -0.17
C ALA A 115 -7.77 -7.90 0.27
N ALA A 116 -7.02 -7.33 -0.67
CA ALA A 116 -6.23 -6.14 -0.42
C ALA A 116 -7.01 -4.90 -0.88
N ILE A 117 -7.13 -3.91 0.00
CA ILE A 117 -7.75 -2.63 -0.30
C ILE A 117 -6.66 -1.71 -0.82
N VAL A 118 -6.72 -1.38 -2.10
CA VAL A 118 -5.78 -0.52 -2.81
C VAL A 118 -6.49 0.74 -3.31
N GLY A 119 -5.74 1.77 -3.62
CA GLY A 119 -6.30 3.00 -4.18
C GLY A 119 -5.41 4.20 -3.92
N TYR A 120 -5.75 5.30 -4.55
CA TYR A 120 -5.00 6.53 -4.41
C TYR A 120 -5.01 7.02 -2.95
N THR A 121 -4.02 7.83 -2.57
CA THR A 121 -4.01 8.41 -1.22
C THR A 121 -5.27 9.25 -0.99
N ASN A 122 -5.82 9.17 0.21
CA ASN A 122 -7.08 9.83 0.60
C ASN A 122 -8.34 9.38 -0.17
N ALA A 123 -8.35 8.23 -0.84
CA ALA A 123 -9.56 7.68 -1.46
C ALA A 123 -10.58 7.10 -0.45
N GLY A 124 -10.20 6.99 0.83
CA GLY A 124 -11.06 6.51 1.91
C GLY A 124 -10.91 5.02 2.22
N LYS A 125 -9.76 4.41 1.93
CA LYS A 125 -9.47 2.99 2.19
C LYS A 125 -9.62 2.60 3.65
N SER A 126 -8.94 3.31 4.55
CA SER A 126 -8.98 3.05 6.00
C SER A 126 -10.37 3.31 6.59
N THR A 127 -11.08 4.33 6.07
CA THR A 127 -12.48 4.58 6.44
C THR A 127 -13.36 3.39 6.03
N LEU A 128 -13.19 2.89 4.82
CA LEU A 128 -13.93 1.72 4.33
C LEU A 128 -13.68 0.49 5.20
N LEU A 129 -12.42 0.19 5.50
CA LEU A 129 -12.07 -0.93 6.39
C LEU A 129 -12.72 -0.79 7.77
N ASN A 130 -12.65 0.42 8.38
CA ASN A 130 -13.26 0.69 9.68
C ASN A 130 -14.77 0.48 9.67
N THR A 131 -15.45 1.04 8.67
CA THR A 131 -16.91 0.95 8.58
C THR A 131 -17.38 -0.47 8.33
N LEU A 132 -16.64 -1.25 7.54
CA LEU A 132 -16.98 -2.66 7.28
C LEU A 132 -16.75 -3.57 8.49
N THR A 133 -15.70 -3.32 9.28
CA THR A 133 -15.26 -4.24 10.34
C THR A 133 -15.55 -3.73 11.76
N GLY A 134 -16.08 -2.52 11.89
CA GLY A 134 -16.28 -1.87 13.22
C GLY A 134 -14.97 -1.55 13.95
N ALA A 135 -13.84 -1.59 13.24
CA ALA A 135 -12.52 -1.35 13.83
C ALA A 135 -12.26 0.16 13.95
N GLY A 136 -11.87 0.62 15.14
CA GLY A 136 -11.53 2.02 15.42
C GLY A 136 -10.13 2.41 14.92
N ILE A 137 -9.77 2.09 13.67
CA ILE A 137 -8.49 2.51 13.08
C ILE A 137 -8.53 4.01 12.82
N LEU A 138 -7.42 4.69 13.05
CA LEU A 138 -7.28 6.11 12.81
C LEU A 138 -7.48 6.43 11.32
N ALA A 139 -8.69 6.82 10.94
CA ALA A 139 -9.00 7.27 9.58
C ALA A 139 -8.93 8.79 9.55
N GLU A 140 -7.79 9.33 9.14
CA GLU A 140 -7.60 10.77 9.00
C GLU A 140 -7.79 11.20 7.54
N ASP A 141 -8.37 12.39 7.33
CA ASP A 141 -8.46 13.04 6.02
C ASP A 141 -7.11 13.69 5.66
N LYS A 142 -6.06 12.87 5.70
CA LYS A 142 -4.67 13.28 5.41
C LYS A 142 -4.03 12.31 4.42
N LEU A 143 -3.08 12.84 3.66
CA LEU A 143 -2.28 12.03 2.75
C LEU A 143 -1.48 10.98 3.54
N PHE A 144 -1.46 9.74 3.06
CA PHE A 144 -0.73 8.63 3.64
C PHE A 144 -1.07 8.36 5.12
N ALA A 145 -2.36 8.37 5.46
CA ALA A 145 -2.81 8.07 6.81
C ALA A 145 -2.36 6.67 7.28
N THR A 146 -2.34 5.71 6.37
CA THR A 146 -1.89 4.33 6.61
C THR A 146 -0.54 4.11 5.93
N LEU A 147 0.48 3.75 6.70
CA LEU A 147 1.78 3.29 6.21
C LEU A 147 1.92 1.78 6.42
N ASP A 148 1.63 1.30 7.61
CA ASP A 148 1.70 -0.12 7.94
C ASP A 148 0.40 -0.83 7.54
N PRO A 149 0.46 -2.00 6.89
CA PRO A 149 -0.73 -2.73 6.48
C PRO A 149 -1.52 -3.18 7.70
N THR A 150 -2.81 -2.92 7.69
CA THR A 150 -3.71 -3.35 8.76
C THR A 150 -4.69 -4.38 8.23
N THR A 151 -4.65 -5.58 8.79
CA THR A 151 -5.55 -6.69 8.40
C THR A 151 -6.65 -6.87 9.42
N ARG A 152 -7.90 -7.04 8.95
CA ARG A 152 -9.08 -7.32 9.77
C ARG A 152 -9.92 -8.42 9.13
N VAL A 153 -10.62 -9.15 9.96
CA VAL A 153 -11.61 -10.14 9.52
C VAL A 153 -12.95 -9.43 9.31
N LEU A 154 -13.55 -9.64 8.17
CA LEU A 154 -14.94 -9.28 7.91
C LEU A 154 -15.77 -10.57 7.93
N GLU A 155 -16.77 -10.63 8.79
CA GLU A 155 -17.77 -11.68 8.80
C GLU A 155 -18.95 -11.28 7.90
N LEU A 156 -19.36 -12.19 7.04
CA LEU A 156 -20.47 -12.03 6.12
C LEU A 156 -21.74 -12.70 6.66
N LYS A 157 -22.88 -12.35 6.10
CA LYS A 157 -24.21 -12.83 6.59
C LYS A 157 -24.35 -14.35 6.56
N ASP A 158 -23.66 -15.03 5.64
CA ASP A 158 -23.67 -16.50 5.50
C ASP A 158 -22.66 -17.21 6.40
N GLY A 159 -22.00 -16.48 7.32
CA GLY A 159 -20.99 -17.00 8.23
C GLY A 159 -19.61 -17.20 7.59
N GLN A 160 -19.45 -16.86 6.33
CA GLN A 160 -18.12 -16.83 5.70
C GLN A 160 -17.30 -15.65 6.21
N GLN A 161 -15.99 -15.82 6.18
CA GLN A 161 -15.05 -14.79 6.62
C GLN A 161 -14.07 -14.46 5.49
N ILE A 162 -13.74 -13.18 5.36
CA ILE A 162 -12.70 -12.68 4.47
C ILE A 162 -11.74 -11.78 5.24
N LEU A 163 -10.44 -11.91 4.96
CA LEU A 163 -9.43 -11.02 5.50
C LEU A 163 -9.29 -9.79 4.60
N LEU A 164 -9.60 -8.62 5.13
CA LEU A 164 -9.39 -7.35 4.46
C LEU A 164 -8.11 -6.71 4.97
N THR A 165 -7.22 -6.35 4.05
CA THR A 165 -5.97 -5.67 4.39
C THR A 165 -5.96 -4.27 3.77
N ASP A 166 -5.92 -3.22 4.61
CA ASP A 166 -5.68 -1.85 4.17
C ASP A 166 -4.21 -1.68 3.80
N THR A 167 -3.95 -1.04 2.67
CA THR A 167 -2.60 -0.81 2.17
C THR A 167 -2.27 0.69 2.10
N VAL A 168 -0.99 1.00 1.93
CA VAL A 168 -0.56 2.38 1.72
C VAL A 168 -1.23 2.97 0.47
N GLY A 169 -1.62 4.25 0.55
CA GLY A 169 -2.21 4.96 -0.58
C GLY A 169 -1.19 5.25 -1.68
N PHE A 170 -1.57 5.01 -2.93
CA PHE A 170 -0.76 5.37 -4.08
C PHE A 170 -0.75 6.87 -4.34
N ILE A 171 0.30 7.35 -4.98
CA ILE A 171 0.44 8.75 -5.39
C ILE A 171 1.13 8.82 -6.76
N ARG A 172 0.78 9.82 -7.55
CA ARG A 172 1.40 10.06 -8.85
C ARG A 172 2.91 10.31 -8.71
N LYS A 173 3.72 9.73 -9.62
CA LYS A 173 5.19 9.88 -9.65
C LYS A 173 5.84 9.53 -8.31
N LEU A 174 5.52 8.35 -7.79
CA LEU A 174 6.18 7.82 -6.60
C LEU A 174 7.67 7.58 -6.93
N PRO A 175 8.62 8.15 -6.18
CA PRO A 175 10.04 7.91 -6.43
C PRO A 175 10.40 6.42 -6.28
N HIS A 176 11.21 5.87 -7.19
CA HIS A 176 11.55 4.43 -7.23
C HIS A 176 12.10 3.89 -5.90
N HIS A 177 12.93 4.67 -5.19
CA HIS A 177 13.44 4.26 -3.88
C HIS A 177 12.36 4.21 -2.79
N LEU A 178 11.23 4.92 -2.96
CA LEU A 178 10.07 4.77 -2.10
C LEU A 178 9.24 3.53 -2.46
N VAL A 179 9.15 3.18 -3.73
CA VAL A 179 8.48 1.93 -4.15
C VAL A 179 9.14 0.73 -3.48
N GLU A 180 10.48 0.68 -3.45
CA GLU A 180 11.21 -0.38 -2.73
C GLU A 180 10.96 -0.36 -1.22
N ALA A 181 10.83 0.82 -0.60
CA ALA A 181 10.51 0.93 0.82
C ALA A 181 9.09 0.44 1.15
N PHE A 182 8.15 0.57 0.21
CA PHE A 182 6.76 0.11 0.38
C PHE A 182 6.49 -1.24 -0.25
N LYS A 183 7.50 -1.87 -0.84
CA LYS A 183 7.33 -3.17 -1.48
C LYS A 183 6.62 -4.16 -0.57
N SER A 184 6.96 -4.21 0.70
CA SER A 184 6.35 -5.14 1.65
C SER A 184 4.87 -4.85 1.94
N THR A 185 4.46 -3.58 2.04
CA THR A 185 3.07 -3.20 2.23
C THR A 185 2.26 -3.40 0.94
N LEU A 186 2.88 -3.17 -0.21
CA LEU A 186 2.30 -3.38 -1.52
C LEU A 186 2.28 -4.85 -1.93
N GLU A 187 3.19 -5.67 -1.39
CA GLU A 187 3.18 -7.13 -1.57
C GLU A 187 1.91 -7.79 -1.03
N GLU A 188 1.22 -7.18 -0.04
CA GLU A 188 -0.08 -7.68 0.41
C GLU A 188 -1.09 -7.72 -0.76
N ALA A 189 -1.05 -6.77 -1.69
CA ALA A 189 -1.86 -6.81 -2.91
C ALA A 189 -1.47 -7.96 -3.84
N LYS A 190 -0.17 -8.29 -3.93
CA LYS A 190 0.32 -9.40 -4.76
C LYS A 190 -0.16 -10.76 -4.26
N TYR A 191 -0.21 -10.95 -2.94
CA TYR A 191 -0.58 -12.22 -2.32
C TYR A 191 -2.07 -12.35 -2.01
N ALA A 192 -2.84 -11.26 -2.12
CA ALA A 192 -4.29 -11.32 -1.94
C ALA A 192 -4.97 -12.14 -3.05
N ASP A 193 -6.09 -12.78 -2.71
CA ASP A 193 -6.96 -13.47 -3.68
C ASP A 193 -7.74 -12.46 -4.52
N TYR A 194 -8.13 -11.33 -3.91
CA TYR A 194 -8.95 -10.29 -4.51
C TYR A 194 -8.34 -8.91 -4.30
N ILE A 195 -8.58 -8.00 -5.22
CA ILE A 195 -8.22 -6.58 -5.11
C ILE A 195 -9.49 -5.75 -4.99
N ILE A 196 -9.56 -4.92 -3.96
CA ILE A 196 -10.59 -3.91 -3.79
C ILE A 196 -9.98 -2.56 -4.13
N HIS A 197 -10.29 -2.05 -5.31
CA HIS A 197 -9.77 -0.77 -5.78
C HIS A 197 -10.72 0.35 -5.35
N VAL A 198 -10.31 1.15 -4.36
CA VAL A 198 -11.10 2.28 -3.86
C VAL A 198 -10.70 3.55 -4.62
N VAL A 199 -11.71 4.17 -5.24
CA VAL A 199 -11.56 5.39 -6.05
C VAL A 199 -12.36 6.52 -5.40
N ASP A 200 -11.77 7.70 -5.25
CA ASP A 200 -12.46 8.91 -4.80
C ASP A 200 -13.27 9.49 -5.97
N ALA A 201 -14.54 9.17 -6.01
CA ALA A 201 -15.44 9.60 -7.08
C ALA A 201 -15.75 11.11 -7.07
N SER A 202 -15.51 11.79 -5.94
CA SER A 202 -15.69 13.24 -5.82
C SER A 202 -14.51 14.05 -6.39
N ASN A 203 -13.40 13.38 -6.76
CA ASN A 203 -12.24 14.05 -7.30
C ASN A 203 -12.32 14.16 -8.83
N PRO A 204 -12.24 15.36 -9.43
CA PRO A 204 -12.32 15.51 -10.90
C PRO A 204 -11.26 14.73 -11.68
N GLN A 205 -10.16 14.32 -11.04
CA GLN A 205 -9.08 13.54 -11.65
C GLN A 205 -9.16 12.05 -11.27
N TRP A 206 -10.34 11.53 -10.90
CA TRP A 206 -10.51 10.15 -10.44
C TRP A 206 -9.99 9.13 -11.46
N ASP A 207 -10.23 9.35 -12.75
CA ASP A 207 -9.77 8.47 -13.83
C ASP A 207 -8.22 8.44 -13.92
N ALA A 208 -7.58 9.61 -13.87
CA ALA A 208 -6.12 9.70 -13.87
C ALA A 208 -5.50 9.05 -12.60
N GLN A 209 -6.16 9.19 -11.45
CA GLN A 209 -5.73 8.55 -10.21
C GLN A 209 -5.90 7.01 -10.29
N MET A 210 -7.00 6.54 -10.86
CA MET A 210 -7.26 5.14 -11.10
C MET A 210 -6.19 4.52 -12.02
N HIS A 211 -5.83 5.23 -13.10
CA HIS A 211 -4.76 4.81 -13.99
C HIS A 211 -3.41 4.66 -13.27
N VAL A 212 -3.05 5.59 -12.38
CA VAL A 212 -1.81 5.50 -11.57
C VAL A 212 -1.81 4.24 -10.69
N VAL A 213 -2.94 3.88 -10.09
CA VAL A 213 -3.06 2.67 -9.28
C VAL A 213 -2.83 1.43 -10.12
N TYR A 214 -3.47 1.32 -11.29
CA TYR A 214 -3.30 0.18 -12.19
C TYR A 214 -1.86 0.03 -12.68
N MET A 215 -1.22 1.13 -13.09
CA MET A 215 0.19 1.09 -13.49
C MET A 215 1.09 0.60 -12.36
N THR A 216 0.85 1.07 -11.12
CA THR A 216 1.64 0.63 -9.98
C THR A 216 1.39 -0.84 -9.63
N LEU A 217 0.17 -1.33 -9.73
CA LEU A 217 -0.15 -2.76 -9.54
C LEU A 217 0.57 -3.62 -10.59
N GLN A 218 0.61 -3.18 -11.83
CA GLN A 218 1.34 -3.84 -12.91
C GLN A 218 2.86 -3.88 -12.63
N ASP A 219 3.45 -2.77 -12.20
CA ASP A 219 4.88 -2.67 -11.83
C ASP A 219 5.23 -3.61 -10.67
N LEU A 220 4.29 -3.88 -9.77
CA LEU A 220 4.43 -4.82 -8.66
C LEU A 220 4.21 -6.28 -9.08
N GLY A 221 3.85 -6.54 -10.33
CA GLY A 221 3.52 -7.86 -10.85
C GLY A 221 2.23 -8.43 -10.27
N VAL A 222 1.26 -7.59 -9.93
CA VAL A 222 -0.10 -7.99 -9.57
C VAL A 222 -0.86 -8.20 -10.88
N VAL A 223 -0.96 -9.46 -11.27
CA VAL A 223 -1.63 -9.90 -12.51
C VAL A 223 -2.66 -10.98 -12.18
N ASP A 224 -3.63 -11.16 -13.06
CA ASP A 224 -4.65 -12.22 -12.98
C ASP A 224 -5.41 -12.26 -11.64
N LYS A 225 -5.69 -11.09 -11.07
CA LYS A 225 -6.51 -10.96 -9.86
C LYS A 225 -7.89 -10.43 -10.21
N LYS A 226 -8.90 -10.97 -9.53
CA LYS A 226 -10.24 -10.39 -9.60
C LYS A 226 -10.24 -9.04 -8.90
N ILE A 227 -10.71 -8.02 -9.62
CA ILE A 227 -10.71 -6.63 -9.16
C ILE A 227 -12.15 -6.17 -8.98
N LEU A 228 -12.44 -5.70 -7.77
CA LEU A 228 -13.67 -4.99 -7.44
C LEU A 228 -13.36 -3.51 -7.31
N THR A 229 -13.83 -2.68 -8.23
CA THR A 229 -13.67 -1.23 -8.13
C THR A 229 -14.83 -0.62 -7.37
N VAL A 230 -14.49 0.14 -6.35
CA VAL A 230 -15.42 0.79 -5.42
C VAL A 230 -15.25 2.30 -5.54
N PHE A 231 -16.20 2.94 -6.22
CA PHE A 231 -16.29 4.39 -6.29
C PHE A 231 -16.84 4.93 -4.97
N ASN A 232 -15.95 5.48 -4.16
CA ASN A 232 -16.26 5.99 -2.82
C ASN A 232 -16.53 7.50 -2.83
N LYS A 233 -17.08 8.01 -1.75
CA LYS A 233 -17.48 9.41 -1.53
C LYS A 233 -18.60 9.87 -2.49
N CYS A 234 -19.46 8.95 -2.91
CA CYS A 234 -20.60 9.28 -3.77
C CYS A 234 -21.61 10.23 -3.11
N ASP A 235 -21.57 10.38 -1.78
CA ASP A 235 -22.32 11.41 -1.04
C ASP A 235 -21.93 12.87 -1.42
N ARG A 236 -20.79 13.05 -2.07
CA ARG A 236 -20.27 14.38 -2.48
C ARG A 236 -20.52 14.67 -3.96
N ILE A 237 -21.09 13.75 -4.71
CA ILE A 237 -21.35 13.91 -6.14
C ILE A 237 -22.78 14.41 -6.31
N THR A 238 -22.95 15.52 -7.02
CA THR A 238 -24.27 16.16 -7.26
C THR A 238 -24.82 15.87 -8.66
N GLY A 239 -24.09 15.18 -9.54
CA GLY A 239 -24.45 14.90 -10.93
C GLY A 239 -24.54 13.42 -11.25
N GLU A 240 -25.14 13.08 -12.40
CA GLU A 240 -25.14 11.74 -12.98
C GLU A 240 -23.83 11.46 -13.75
N GLU A 241 -22.72 11.44 -13.03
CA GLU A 241 -21.45 11.05 -13.65
C GLU A 241 -21.44 9.55 -13.95
N ILE A 242 -20.99 9.21 -15.16
CA ILE A 242 -20.79 7.80 -15.54
C ILE A 242 -19.46 7.32 -14.92
N LEU A 243 -19.56 6.72 -13.74
CA LEU A 243 -18.45 6.10 -13.06
C LEU A 243 -18.34 4.64 -13.48
N GLN A 244 -17.37 4.31 -14.31
CA GLN A 244 -17.16 2.96 -14.81
C GLN A 244 -15.68 2.61 -14.88
N ASP A 245 -15.37 1.37 -14.52
CA ASP A 245 -14.03 0.79 -14.66
C ASP A 245 -14.12 -0.47 -15.53
N PHE A 246 -13.63 -0.38 -16.75
CA PHE A 246 -13.64 -1.48 -17.72
C PHE A 246 -12.60 -2.59 -17.43
N ARG A 247 -11.71 -2.36 -16.48
CA ARG A 247 -10.66 -3.33 -16.08
C ARG A 247 -11.09 -4.17 -14.88
N ALA A 248 -12.14 -3.75 -14.18
CA ALA A 248 -12.65 -4.43 -13.00
C ALA A 248 -13.71 -5.48 -13.38
N ASP A 249 -13.75 -6.58 -12.61
CA ASP A 249 -14.79 -7.60 -12.76
C ASP A 249 -16.15 -7.09 -12.31
N LYS A 250 -16.17 -6.24 -11.28
CA LYS A 250 -17.39 -5.57 -10.80
C LYS A 250 -17.07 -4.13 -10.38
N THR A 251 -18.07 -3.25 -10.49
CA THR A 251 -17.97 -1.87 -10.02
C THR A 251 -19.15 -1.54 -9.11
N LEU A 252 -18.89 -0.80 -8.03
CA LEU A 252 -19.90 -0.35 -7.07
C LEU A 252 -19.73 1.12 -6.73
N ARG A 253 -20.83 1.77 -6.37
CA ARG A 253 -20.86 3.14 -5.84
C ARG A 253 -21.21 3.09 -4.38
N ILE A 254 -20.36 3.71 -3.53
CA ILE A 254 -20.56 3.73 -2.09
C ILE A 254 -20.25 5.10 -1.48
N SER A 255 -20.63 5.26 -0.23
CA SER A 255 -20.03 6.22 0.68
C SER A 255 -19.64 5.49 1.97
N ALA A 256 -18.35 5.31 2.16
CA ALA A 256 -17.83 4.69 3.38
C ALA A 256 -18.15 5.52 4.64
N LYS A 257 -18.35 6.84 4.48
CA LYS A 257 -18.69 7.75 5.57
C LYS A 257 -20.15 7.63 6.02
N THR A 258 -21.08 7.53 5.07
CA THR A 258 -22.52 7.48 5.34
C THR A 258 -23.08 6.07 5.45
N GLY A 259 -22.32 5.06 5.02
CA GLY A 259 -22.79 3.67 4.95
C GLY A 259 -23.50 3.31 3.66
N MET A 260 -23.74 4.26 2.76
CA MET A 260 -24.45 4.02 1.48
C MET A 260 -23.71 2.97 0.67
N GLY A 261 -24.44 1.95 0.17
CA GLY A 261 -23.92 0.90 -0.70
C GLY A 261 -23.07 -0.19 -0.03
N LEU A 262 -22.88 -0.13 1.29
CA LEU A 262 -22.04 -1.11 2.00
C LEU A 262 -22.69 -2.49 2.10
N ASP A 263 -24.01 -2.57 2.19
CA ASP A 263 -24.71 -3.86 2.20
C ASP A 263 -24.58 -4.56 0.84
N THR A 264 -24.71 -3.82 -0.26
CA THR A 264 -24.45 -4.33 -1.62
C THR A 264 -23.00 -4.79 -1.77
N LEU A 265 -22.05 -4.05 -1.18
CA LEU A 265 -20.63 -4.44 -1.17
C LEU A 265 -20.41 -5.78 -0.46
N LYS A 266 -21.08 -6.01 0.69
CA LYS A 266 -21.03 -7.29 1.40
C LYS A 266 -21.62 -8.43 0.58
N GLU A 267 -22.75 -8.21 -0.09
CA GLU A 267 -23.34 -9.19 -0.99
C GLU A 267 -22.43 -9.56 -2.16
N VAL A 268 -21.72 -8.57 -2.72
CA VAL A 268 -20.71 -8.83 -3.77
C VAL A 268 -19.54 -9.65 -3.22
N PHE A 269 -19.12 -9.43 -1.98
CA PHE A 269 -18.09 -10.29 -1.36
C PHE A 269 -18.58 -11.72 -1.17
N GLU A 270 -19.83 -11.91 -0.74
CA GLU A 270 -20.43 -13.24 -0.64
C GLU A 270 -20.43 -13.96 -2.00
N ASP A 271 -20.83 -13.27 -3.06
CA ASP A 271 -20.80 -13.82 -4.42
C ASP A 271 -19.37 -14.19 -4.86
N MET A 272 -18.39 -13.30 -4.63
CA MET A 272 -17.01 -13.56 -5.00
C MET A 272 -16.43 -14.76 -4.24
N LEU A 273 -16.81 -14.96 -2.97
CA LEU A 273 -16.36 -16.10 -2.17
C LEU A 273 -17.06 -17.40 -2.55
N ARG A 274 -18.27 -17.33 -3.14
CA ARG A 274 -19.02 -18.49 -3.64
C ARG A 274 -18.54 -18.95 -5.01
N ASP A 275 -17.77 -18.13 -5.72
CA ASP A 275 -17.28 -18.45 -7.05
C ASP A 275 -16.55 -19.81 -7.06
N GLY A 276 -17.06 -20.73 -7.87
CA GLY A 276 -16.59 -22.13 -7.92
C GLY A 276 -17.10 -23.04 -6.79
N LYS A 277 -18.02 -22.57 -5.93
CA LYS A 277 -18.65 -23.40 -4.89
C LYS A 277 -20.13 -23.60 -5.20
N VAL A 278 -20.61 -24.82 -5.13
CA VAL A 278 -22.03 -25.16 -5.25
C VAL A 278 -22.59 -25.34 -3.85
N LEU A 279 -23.68 -24.60 -3.52
CA LEU A 279 -24.41 -24.80 -2.28
C LEU A 279 -25.25 -26.08 -2.39
N LEU A 280 -24.79 -27.17 -1.80
CA LEU A 280 -25.55 -28.40 -1.67
C LEU A 280 -26.40 -28.34 -0.40
N LYS A 281 -27.73 -28.21 -0.53
CA LYS A 281 -28.68 -28.46 0.53
C LYS A 281 -29.13 -29.91 0.44
N HIS A 282 -28.62 -30.80 1.28
CA HIS A 282 -29.02 -32.18 1.33
C HIS A 282 -29.43 -32.54 2.76
N THR A 283 -30.60 -33.16 2.90
CA THR A 283 -31.08 -33.65 4.19
C THR A 283 -30.65 -35.09 4.36
N PHE A 284 -29.78 -35.36 5.33
CA PHE A 284 -29.36 -36.70 5.66
C PHE A 284 -30.31 -37.32 6.69
N PRO A 285 -30.79 -38.56 6.46
CA PRO A 285 -31.49 -39.30 7.51
C PRO A 285 -30.57 -39.52 8.71
N TYR A 286 -31.15 -39.52 9.92
CA TYR A 286 -30.40 -39.64 11.18
C TYR A 286 -29.47 -40.86 11.24
N GLU A 287 -29.85 -41.96 10.59
CA GLU A 287 -29.05 -43.18 10.48
C GLU A 287 -27.68 -43.01 9.78
N LYS A 288 -27.56 -41.96 8.94
CA LYS A 288 -26.33 -41.59 8.24
C LYS A 288 -25.59 -40.39 8.84
N ALA A 289 -25.96 -39.96 10.04
CA ALA A 289 -25.36 -38.82 10.69
C ALA A 289 -23.84 -38.99 11.01
N GLY A 290 -23.33 -40.22 10.97
CA GLY A 290 -21.91 -40.53 11.13
C GLY A 290 -21.06 -40.40 9.87
N GLU A 291 -21.68 -40.31 8.69
CA GLU A 291 -20.94 -40.05 7.45
C GLU A 291 -20.50 -38.60 7.44
N LYS A 292 -19.23 -38.34 7.83
CA LYS A 292 -18.64 -37.01 7.70
C LYS A 292 -18.65 -36.62 6.23
N ILE A 293 -19.46 -35.63 5.89
CA ILE A 293 -19.38 -34.97 4.60
C ILE A 293 -18.01 -34.31 4.50
N GLY A 294 -17.07 -35.00 3.87
CA GLY A 294 -15.83 -34.43 3.43
C GLY A 294 -16.11 -33.36 2.37
N ARG A 295 -15.23 -32.38 2.21
CA ARG A 295 -15.31 -31.43 1.09
C ARG A 295 -15.31 -32.24 -0.20
N ALA A 296 -16.41 -32.17 -0.96
CA ALA A 296 -16.44 -32.68 -2.31
C ALA A 296 -15.50 -31.81 -3.16
N HIS A 297 -14.36 -32.37 -3.56
CA HIS A 297 -13.59 -31.85 -4.67
C HIS A 297 -14.23 -32.45 -5.94
N VAL A 298 -14.84 -31.60 -6.73
CA VAL A 298 -15.23 -31.88 -8.12
C VAL A 298 -14.05 -31.50 -9.01
#